data_955c84356b90903e0e4d8f1dfc09082f
#
_entry.id   955c84356b90903e0e4d8f1dfc09082f
#
_cell.length_a   1.000
_cell.length_b   1.000
_cell.length_c   1.000
_cell.angle_alpha   90.00
_cell.angle_beta   90.00
_cell.angle_gamma   90.00
#
_symmetry.space_group_name_H-M   'P 1'
#
loop_
_entity.id
_entity.type
_entity.pdbx_description
1 polymer ?
#
loop_
_entity_poly.entity_id
_entity_poly.type
_entity_poly.pdbx_seq_one_letter_code
_entity_poly.pdbx_strand_id
1 'polypeptide(L)'
;IDEAQMVADSDRGWAWTEAILGVNADVVHVCMSPNAIHIVKMLIKMCGDTYTDIRHKRNSRLIVEDHDFIFPDDIRDGDALVAFSRRKVLMLATLLKKEGYKVSVIYGSLPYSVRKAEVARFLNGESRIVVCTDAIGMGVNLPIRRIIFTESKKFDGKSKRFLNMSEVKQIAGRAGRKGMYDQGYVNSIEDRDQIGELLHGRYEQITSCVIQPPRKVLDMPYSLSEIFKIWLKTIEKKCFSVADLKNRIKLAEYIEKKHGEKINKYLEYSLINI
;
A
#
# COMPACT_ATOMS: atom_id res chain seq x y z
N ILE A 1 -3.64 -8.14 -12.04
CA ILE A 1 -2.87 -7.07 -11.37
C ILE A 1 -3.81 -6.39 -10.39
N ASP A 2 -3.53 -6.49 -9.10
CA ASP A 2 -4.35 -5.89 -8.05
C ASP A 2 -3.74 -4.56 -7.56
N GLU A 3 -4.60 -3.68 -6.99
CA GLU A 3 -4.19 -2.36 -6.46
C GLU A 3 -3.43 -1.50 -7.49
N ALA A 4 -3.88 -1.47 -8.75
CA ALA A 4 -3.14 -0.79 -9.83
C ALA A 4 -3.03 0.73 -9.67
N GLN A 5 -3.74 1.37 -8.73
CA GLN A 5 -3.48 2.76 -8.35
C GLN A 5 -2.08 2.97 -7.76
N MET A 6 -1.41 1.89 -7.34
CA MET A 6 -0.03 1.92 -6.88
C MET A 6 0.97 2.33 -7.97
N VAL A 7 0.58 2.42 -9.23
CA VAL A 7 1.43 2.99 -10.30
C VAL A 7 1.97 4.39 -9.96
N ALA A 8 1.30 5.13 -9.06
CA ALA A 8 1.71 6.45 -8.60
C ALA A 8 2.61 6.42 -7.34
N ASP A 9 2.85 5.27 -6.73
CA ASP A 9 3.70 5.15 -5.55
C ASP A 9 5.17 5.48 -5.90
N SER A 10 5.77 6.45 -5.20
CA SER A 10 7.11 6.98 -5.50
C SER A 10 8.21 5.92 -5.44
N ASP A 11 8.05 4.91 -4.59
CA ASP A 11 9.09 3.91 -4.33
C ASP A 11 8.87 2.63 -5.11
N ARG A 12 7.62 2.18 -5.25
CA ARG A 12 7.26 0.87 -5.79
C ARG A 12 6.40 0.93 -7.04
N GLY A 13 5.87 2.10 -7.41
CA GLY A 13 4.92 2.26 -8.52
C GLY A 13 5.43 1.73 -9.86
N TRP A 14 6.74 1.78 -10.06
CA TRP A 14 7.39 1.23 -11.23
C TRP A 14 7.06 -0.25 -11.46
N ALA A 15 6.91 -1.04 -10.40
CA ALA A 15 6.61 -2.47 -10.53
C ALA A 15 5.20 -2.72 -11.10
N TRP A 16 4.21 -1.90 -10.70
CA TRP A 16 2.86 -1.95 -11.28
C TRP A 16 2.86 -1.45 -12.72
N THR A 17 3.58 -0.37 -13.00
CA THR A 17 3.71 0.15 -14.37
C THR A 17 4.36 -0.88 -15.30
N GLU A 18 5.45 -1.51 -14.87
CA GLU A 18 6.14 -2.56 -15.61
C GLU A 18 5.24 -3.79 -15.80
N ALA A 19 4.49 -4.19 -14.77
CA ALA A 19 3.55 -5.30 -14.87
C ALA A 19 2.43 -5.03 -15.88
N ILE A 20 1.88 -3.81 -15.92
CA ILE A 20 0.83 -3.44 -16.88
C ILE A 20 1.38 -3.40 -18.30
N LEU A 21 2.59 -2.82 -18.50
CA LEU A 21 3.20 -2.66 -19.82
C LEU A 21 3.83 -3.93 -20.38
N GLY A 22 4.22 -4.87 -19.52
CA GLY A 22 5.05 -6.00 -19.89
C GLY A 22 4.43 -7.39 -19.73
N VAL A 23 3.23 -7.49 -19.12
CA VAL A 23 2.58 -8.80 -18.97
C VAL A 23 2.17 -9.37 -20.34
N ASN A 24 2.56 -10.61 -20.59
CA ASN A 24 2.17 -11.35 -21.80
C ASN A 24 1.17 -12.44 -21.42
N ALA A 25 -0.12 -12.16 -21.61
CA ALA A 25 -1.22 -13.09 -21.34
C ALA A 25 -2.42 -12.77 -22.22
N ASP A 26 -3.23 -13.77 -22.52
CA ASP A 26 -4.45 -13.60 -23.36
C ASP A 26 -5.48 -12.68 -22.71
N VAL A 27 -5.58 -12.72 -21.38
CA VAL A 27 -6.50 -11.88 -20.60
C VAL A 27 -5.82 -11.42 -19.33
N VAL A 28 -5.87 -10.12 -19.07
CA VAL A 28 -5.32 -9.50 -17.86
C VAL A 28 -6.42 -8.79 -17.10
N HIS A 29 -6.68 -9.21 -15.87
CA HIS A 29 -7.57 -8.50 -14.96
C HIS A 29 -6.79 -7.45 -14.18
N VAL A 30 -7.21 -6.18 -14.26
CA VAL A 30 -6.58 -5.07 -13.54
C VAL A 30 -7.59 -4.46 -12.58
N CYS A 31 -7.36 -4.63 -11.28
CA CYS A 31 -8.20 -4.07 -10.22
C CYS A 31 -7.59 -2.78 -9.69
N MET A 32 -8.41 -1.73 -9.56
CA MET A 32 -7.93 -0.41 -9.15
C MET A 32 -9.02 0.44 -8.48
N SER A 33 -8.59 1.46 -7.77
CA SER A 33 -9.49 2.53 -7.33
C SER A 33 -9.87 3.46 -8.50
N PRO A 34 -11.03 4.14 -8.44
CA PRO A 34 -11.54 4.94 -9.57
C PRO A 34 -10.62 6.05 -10.06
N ASN A 35 -9.76 6.58 -9.19
CA ASN A 35 -8.82 7.65 -9.55
C ASN A 35 -7.65 7.21 -10.45
N ALA A 36 -7.40 5.90 -10.59
CA ALA A 36 -6.36 5.36 -11.46
C ALA A 36 -6.87 5.02 -12.87
N ILE A 37 -8.18 5.08 -13.12
CA ILE A 37 -8.78 4.61 -14.38
C ILE A 37 -8.13 5.28 -15.61
N HIS A 38 -7.91 6.59 -15.58
CA HIS A 38 -7.36 7.32 -16.72
C HIS A 38 -5.94 6.90 -17.04
N ILE A 39 -5.07 6.83 -16.02
CA ILE A 39 -3.66 6.48 -16.22
C ILE A 39 -3.50 5.02 -16.66
N VAL A 40 -4.27 4.09 -16.05
CA VAL A 40 -4.22 2.67 -16.42
C VAL A 40 -4.74 2.44 -17.83
N LYS A 41 -5.84 3.08 -18.24
CA LYS A 41 -6.35 3.00 -19.62
C LYS A 41 -5.33 3.54 -20.63
N MET A 42 -4.62 4.60 -20.28
CA MET A 42 -3.55 5.13 -21.13
C MET A 42 -2.42 4.09 -21.28
N LEU A 43 -1.97 3.46 -20.20
CA LEU A 43 -0.94 2.41 -20.25
C LEU A 43 -1.38 1.22 -21.12
N ILE A 44 -2.62 0.75 -20.97
CA ILE A 44 -3.18 -0.34 -21.79
C ILE A 44 -3.18 0.03 -23.28
N LYS A 45 -3.60 1.26 -23.62
CA LYS A 45 -3.55 1.75 -25.01
C LYS A 45 -2.13 1.84 -25.58
N MET A 46 -1.14 2.16 -24.74
CA MET A 46 0.27 2.17 -25.16
C MET A 46 0.77 0.77 -25.54
N CYS A 47 0.20 -0.29 -24.94
CA CYS A 47 0.48 -1.68 -25.32
C CYS A 47 -0.22 -2.08 -26.65
N GLY A 48 -1.12 -1.26 -27.18
CA GLY A 48 -1.96 -1.62 -28.33
C GLY A 48 -3.16 -2.50 -27.96
N ASP A 49 -3.42 -2.70 -26.67
CA ASP A 49 -4.46 -3.57 -26.17
C ASP A 49 -5.83 -2.89 -26.07
N THR A 50 -6.87 -3.72 -26.06
CA THR A 50 -8.25 -3.31 -25.80
C THR A 50 -8.62 -3.58 -24.35
N TYR A 51 -9.67 -2.93 -23.86
CA TYR A 51 -10.16 -3.16 -22.48
C TYR A 51 -11.67 -3.08 -22.38
N THR A 52 -12.21 -3.75 -21.35
CA THR A 52 -13.60 -3.66 -20.92
C THR A 52 -13.65 -3.14 -19.50
N ASP A 53 -14.45 -2.10 -19.25
CA ASP A 53 -14.68 -1.56 -17.90
C ASP A 53 -15.72 -2.37 -17.16
N ILE A 54 -15.36 -2.90 -15.99
CA ILE A 54 -16.29 -3.53 -15.05
C ILE A 54 -16.24 -2.73 -13.75
N ARG A 55 -17.36 -2.12 -13.38
CA ARG A 55 -17.43 -1.30 -12.16
C ARG A 55 -18.15 -2.03 -11.05
N HIS A 56 -17.44 -2.21 -9.95
CA HIS A 56 -17.99 -2.78 -8.74
C HIS A 56 -18.31 -1.67 -7.72
N LYS A 57 -19.51 -1.73 -7.15
CA LYS A 57 -19.87 -0.88 -6.01
C LYS A 57 -19.63 -1.68 -4.73
N ARG A 58 -19.16 -0.97 -3.69
CA ARG A 58 -19.09 -1.55 -2.36
C ARG A 58 -20.50 -1.92 -1.88
N ASN A 59 -20.69 -3.14 -1.41
CA ASN A 59 -22.01 -3.63 -0.99
C ASN A 59 -22.38 -3.20 0.45
N SER A 60 -21.39 -3.09 1.35
CA SER A 60 -21.61 -2.66 2.74
C SER A 60 -21.33 -1.17 2.89
N ARG A 61 -22.24 -0.43 3.51
CA ARG A 61 -22.03 1.00 3.81
C ARG A 61 -20.96 1.16 4.90
N LEU A 62 -20.09 2.16 4.76
CA LEU A 62 -19.20 2.60 5.83
C LEU A 62 -19.84 3.77 6.56
N ILE A 63 -19.87 3.69 7.88
CA ILE A 63 -20.45 4.69 8.77
C ILE A 63 -19.35 5.16 9.72
N VAL A 64 -19.07 6.46 9.73
CA VAL A 64 -18.28 7.08 10.79
C VAL A 64 -19.18 7.24 11.99
N GLU A 65 -18.78 6.72 13.15
CA GLU A 65 -19.54 6.87 14.38
C GLU A 65 -19.54 8.34 14.82
N ASP A 66 -20.61 8.80 15.43
CA ASP A 66 -20.88 10.21 15.78
C ASP A 66 -20.44 10.57 17.20
N HIS A 67 -19.82 9.65 17.93
CA HIS A 67 -19.32 9.84 19.29
C HIS A 67 -17.80 9.67 19.35
N ASP A 68 -17.20 10.30 20.34
CA ASP A 68 -15.77 10.15 20.62
C ASP A 68 -15.47 8.75 21.19
N PHE A 69 -14.40 8.14 20.69
CA PHE A 69 -14.01 6.81 21.10
C PHE A 69 -13.23 6.86 22.43
N ILE A 70 -13.76 6.23 23.47
CA ILE A 70 -13.13 6.14 24.79
C ILE A 70 -12.42 4.79 24.89
N PHE A 71 -11.10 4.83 24.94
CA PHE A 71 -10.27 3.63 25.09
C PHE A 71 -9.98 3.34 26.58
N PRO A 72 -10.15 2.10 27.08
CA PRO A 72 -10.59 0.89 26.37
C PRO A 72 -12.11 0.63 26.41
N ASP A 73 -12.91 1.49 27.02
CA ASP A 73 -14.30 1.22 27.42
C ASP A 73 -15.24 0.95 26.23
N ASP A 74 -14.95 1.57 25.08
CA ASP A 74 -15.75 1.41 23.84
C ASP A 74 -15.34 0.22 22.97
N ILE A 75 -14.37 -0.59 23.42
CA ILE A 75 -13.90 -1.77 22.68
C ILE A 75 -15.01 -2.83 22.61
N ARG A 76 -15.23 -3.37 21.40
CA ARG A 76 -16.25 -4.39 21.13
C ARG A 76 -15.71 -5.52 20.26
N ASP A 77 -16.39 -6.66 20.31
CA ASP A 77 -16.09 -7.79 19.44
C ASP A 77 -16.17 -7.38 17.95
N GLY A 78 -15.19 -7.79 17.17
CA GLY A 78 -15.08 -7.44 15.76
C GLY A 78 -14.33 -6.14 15.48
N ASP A 79 -13.74 -5.51 16.51
CA ASP A 79 -12.94 -4.30 16.36
C ASP A 79 -11.52 -4.60 15.85
N ALA A 80 -11.04 -3.70 14.98
CA ALA A 80 -9.65 -3.65 14.60
C ALA A 80 -9.06 -2.27 14.92
N LEU A 81 -8.12 -2.23 15.86
CA LEU A 81 -7.38 -1.02 16.21
C LEU A 81 -6.16 -0.89 15.30
N VAL A 82 -6.07 0.23 14.59
CA VAL A 82 -4.99 0.48 13.63
C VAL A 82 -4.03 1.52 14.17
N ALA A 83 -2.76 1.12 14.33
CA ALA A 83 -1.66 1.98 14.69
C ALA A 83 -0.57 1.94 13.60
N PHE A 84 0.31 2.95 13.55
CA PHE A 84 1.28 3.05 12.46
C PHE A 84 2.73 2.71 12.89
N SER A 85 2.87 2.01 14.02
CA SER A 85 4.15 1.46 14.44
C SER A 85 3.98 0.11 15.15
N ARG A 86 4.95 -0.80 14.93
CA ARG A 86 5.00 -2.07 15.65
C ARG A 86 4.96 -1.87 17.17
N ARG A 87 5.70 -0.87 17.66
CA ARG A 87 5.76 -0.55 19.11
C ARG A 87 4.37 -0.23 19.66
N LYS A 88 3.60 0.62 18.96
CA LYS A 88 2.25 1.02 19.40
C LYS A 88 1.27 -0.15 19.32
N VAL A 89 1.36 -0.98 18.28
CA VAL A 89 0.55 -2.20 18.14
C VAL A 89 0.78 -3.15 19.34
N LEU A 90 2.04 -3.42 19.69
CA LEU A 90 2.36 -4.31 20.81
C LEU A 90 1.94 -3.72 22.16
N MET A 91 2.10 -2.41 22.35
CA MET A 91 1.65 -1.70 23.55
C MET A 91 0.13 -1.81 23.72
N LEU A 92 -0.65 -1.48 22.70
CA LEU A 92 -2.12 -1.57 22.74
C LEU A 92 -2.60 -2.99 22.96
N ALA A 93 -1.99 -3.97 22.29
CA ALA A 93 -2.32 -5.38 22.49
C ALA A 93 -2.03 -5.84 23.94
N THR A 94 -0.96 -5.35 24.55
CA THR A 94 -0.62 -5.66 25.95
C THR A 94 -1.62 -5.04 26.93
N LEU A 95 -2.01 -3.78 26.68
CA LEU A 95 -3.03 -3.11 27.51
C LEU A 95 -4.37 -3.86 27.42
N LEU A 96 -4.86 -4.15 26.23
CA LEU A 96 -6.12 -4.88 26.06
C LEU A 96 -6.09 -6.29 26.70
N LYS A 97 -4.96 -6.99 26.59
CA LYS A 97 -4.81 -8.30 27.26
C LYS A 97 -4.86 -8.20 28.78
N LYS A 98 -4.32 -7.13 29.38
CA LYS A 98 -4.42 -6.87 30.84
C LYS A 98 -5.87 -6.63 31.27
N GLU A 99 -6.68 -5.98 30.41
CA GLU A 99 -8.13 -5.78 30.61
C GLU A 99 -8.95 -7.05 30.30
N GLY A 100 -8.30 -8.19 30.00
CA GLY A 100 -8.97 -9.48 29.77
C GLY A 100 -9.43 -9.72 28.34
N TYR A 101 -9.15 -8.80 27.41
CA TYR A 101 -9.54 -9.00 26.01
C TYR A 101 -8.68 -10.06 25.30
N LYS A 102 -9.31 -10.87 24.46
CA LYS A 102 -8.64 -11.82 23.57
C LYS A 102 -8.25 -11.13 22.25
N VAL A 103 -6.96 -10.88 22.06
CA VAL A 103 -6.45 -10.02 21.00
C VAL A 103 -5.54 -10.79 20.06
N SER A 104 -5.74 -10.64 18.75
CA SER A 104 -4.81 -10.99 17.68
C SER A 104 -3.98 -9.78 17.26
N VAL A 105 -2.72 -10.02 16.85
CA VAL A 105 -1.75 -8.97 16.50
C VAL A 105 -1.24 -9.16 15.09
N ILE A 106 -1.36 -8.11 14.22
CA ILE A 106 -0.94 -8.17 12.82
C ILE A 106 -0.13 -6.91 12.45
N TYR A 107 1.12 -7.08 12.00
CA TYR A 107 1.94 -5.98 11.48
C TYR A 107 2.85 -6.45 10.33
N GLY A 108 3.39 -5.52 9.54
CA GLY A 108 4.06 -5.80 8.28
C GLY A 108 5.23 -6.78 8.36
N SER A 109 6.11 -6.63 9.35
CA SER A 109 7.30 -7.50 9.56
C SER A 109 7.01 -8.82 10.28
N LEU A 110 5.73 -9.16 10.49
CA LEU A 110 5.36 -10.43 11.14
C LEU A 110 5.68 -11.60 10.19
N PRO A 111 6.39 -12.67 10.65
CA PRO A 111 6.61 -13.86 9.83
C PRO A 111 5.30 -14.44 9.32
N TYR A 112 5.32 -14.97 8.11
CA TYR A 112 4.10 -15.49 7.44
C TYR A 112 3.34 -16.51 8.29
N SER A 113 4.04 -17.47 8.89
CA SER A 113 3.44 -18.51 9.76
C SER A 113 2.74 -17.93 10.97
N VAL A 114 3.34 -16.94 11.63
CA VAL A 114 2.77 -16.26 12.78
C VAL A 114 1.56 -15.43 12.36
N ARG A 115 1.65 -14.69 11.25
CA ARG A 115 0.52 -13.94 10.70
C ARG A 115 -0.67 -14.84 10.38
N LYS A 116 -0.40 -16.00 9.75
CA LYS A 116 -1.43 -17.01 9.45
C LYS A 116 -2.09 -17.53 10.73
N ALA A 117 -1.31 -17.79 11.78
CA ALA A 117 -1.84 -18.22 13.07
C ALA A 117 -2.72 -17.15 13.73
N GLU A 118 -2.29 -15.88 13.74
CA GLU A 118 -3.09 -14.78 14.31
C GLU A 118 -4.39 -14.55 13.52
N VAL A 119 -4.36 -14.67 12.20
CA VAL A 119 -5.56 -14.65 11.36
C VAL A 119 -6.50 -15.81 11.70
N ALA A 120 -5.98 -17.03 11.83
CA ALA A 120 -6.79 -18.20 12.19
C ALA A 120 -7.44 -18.04 13.56
N ARG A 121 -6.72 -17.54 14.56
CA ARG A 121 -7.26 -17.28 15.90
C ARG A 121 -8.47 -16.34 15.88
N PHE A 122 -8.39 -15.29 15.04
CA PHE A 122 -9.52 -14.36 14.89
C PHE A 122 -10.70 -15.02 14.15
N LEU A 123 -10.44 -15.77 13.08
CA LEU A 123 -11.46 -16.46 12.31
C LEU A 123 -12.19 -17.53 13.13
N ASN A 124 -11.46 -18.25 13.98
CA ASN A 124 -12.02 -19.29 14.85
C ASN A 124 -12.68 -18.73 16.13
N GLY A 125 -12.66 -17.40 16.32
CA GLY A 125 -13.23 -16.76 17.51
C GLY A 125 -12.42 -16.92 18.79
N GLU A 126 -11.19 -17.42 18.71
CA GLU A 126 -10.26 -17.49 19.85
C GLU A 126 -9.79 -16.09 20.28
N SER A 127 -9.76 -15.15 19.33
CA SER A 127 -9.63 -13.71 19.59
C SER A 127 -10.80 -12.96 18.99
N ARG A 128 -11.18 -11.85 19.60
CA ARG A 128 -12.33 -11.06 19.20
C ARG A 128 -11.96 -9.65 18.73
N ILE A 129 -10.72 -9.25 18.97
CA ILE A 129 -10.17 -7.94 18.65
C ILE A 129 -8.88 -8.15 17.88
N VAL A 130 -8.64 -7.29 16.88
CA VAL A 130 -7.36 -7.22 16.16
C VAL A 130 -6.66 -5.91 16.50
N VAL A 131 -5.38 -5.96 16.86
CA VAL A 131 -4.52 -4.77 16.89
C VAL A 131 -3.49 -4.91 15.76
N CYS A 132 -3.44 -3.94 14.86
CA CYS A 132 -2.68 -4.08 13.63
C CYS A 132 -2.04 -2.78 13.17
N THR A 133 -1.12 -2.90 12.20
CA THR A 133 -0.70 -1.75 11.39
C THR A 133 -1.58 -1.62 10.14
N ASP A 134 -1.30 -0.59 9.32
CA ASP A 134 -1.88 -0.42 7.98
C ASP A 134 -1.67 -1.64 7.05
N ALA A 135 -0.79 -2.59 7.42
CA ALA A 135 -0.67 -3.89 6.75
C ALA A 135 -1.99 -4.67 6.66
N ILE A 136 -2.98 -4.36 7.52
CA ILE A 136 -4.34 -4.91 7.41
C ILE A 136 -5.03 -4.48 6.11
N GLY A 137 -4.66 -3.34 5.56
CA GLY A 137 -5.18 -2.84 4.29
C GLY A 137 -4.82 -3.71 3.08
N MET A 138 -3.80 -4.58 3.19
CA MET A 138 -3.30 -5.39 2.08
C MET A 138 -3.22 -6.88 2.46
N GLY A 139 -3.83 -7.74 1.65
CA GLY A 139 -3.63 -9.20 1.72
C GLY A 139 -4.19 -9.92 2.94
N VAL A 140 -4.95 -9.25 3.81
CA VAL A 140 -5.59 -9.88 4.99
C VAL A 140 -7.10 -9.76 4.87
N ASN A 141 -7.78 -10.91 4.91
CA ASN A 141 -9.24 -10.97 4.80
C ASN A 141 -9.88 -11.42 6.13
N LEU A 142 -10.17 -10.47 7.00
CA LEU A 142 -10.77 -10.69 8.32
C LEU A 142 -12.20 -10.17 8.38
N PRO A 143 -13.08 -10.80 9.17
CA PRO A 143 -14.46 -10.34 9.42
C PRO A 143 -14.48 -9.18 10.44
N ILE A 144 -13.96 -8.03 10.01
CA ILE A 144 -13.91 -6.84 10.86
C ILE A 144 -15.25 -6.11 10.77
N ARG A 145 -15.83 -5.78 11.91
CA ARG A 145 -17.02 -4.97 12.02
C ARG A 145 -16.70 -3.48 12.01
N ARG A 146 -15.68 -3.08 12.82
CA ARG A 146 -15.30 -1.68 13.02
C ARG A 146 -13.80 -1.49 12.95
N ILE A 147 -13.36 -0.46 12.23
CA ILE A 147 -11.97 0.04 12.22
C ILE A 147 -11.88 1.23 13.17
N ILE A 148 -10.90 1.19 14.07
CA ILE A 148 -10.57 2.29 14.98
C ILE A 148 -9.17 2.77 14.64
N PHE A 149 -9.04 4.01 14.17
CA PHE A 149 -7.75 4.65 14.00
C PHE A 149 -7.26 5.13 15.36
N THR A 150 -6.10 4.63 15.80
CA THR A 150 -5.54 5.02 17.11
C THR A 150 -4.69 6.28 17.04
N GLU A 151 -4.42 6.77 15.83
CA GLU A 151 -3.71 8.00 15.54
C GLU A 151 -4.02 8.46 14.12
N SER A 152 -4.01 9.78 13.91
CA SER A 152 -4.28 10.42 12.62
C SER A 152 -3.02 10.64 11.78
N LYS A 153 -1.83 10.38 12.35
CA LYS A 153 -0.51 10.62 11.72
C LYS A 153 0.31 9.35 11.66
N LYS A 154 1.08 9.22 10.58
CA LYS A 154 2.08 8.15 10.44
C LYS A 154 3.45 8.70 10.03
N PHE A 155 4.50 7.93 10.30
CA PHE A 155 5.85 8.21 9.80
C PHE A 155 6.00 7.64 8.39
N ASP A 156 6.43 8.47 7.43
CA ASP A 156 6.57 8.12 6.01
C ASP A 156 8.00 7.72 5.61
N GLY A 157 8.88 7.54 6.59
CA GLY A 157 10.31 7.30 6.39
C GLY A 157 11.16 8.56 6.56
N LYS A 158 10.56 9.76 6.51
CA LYS A 158 11.26 11.07 6.65
C LYS A 158 10.67 11.90 7.78
N SER A 159 9.36 11.98 7.84
CA SER A 159 8.64 12.82 8.80
C SER A 159 7.32 12.19 9.25
N LYS A 160 6.75 12.70 10.36
CA LYS A 160 5.36 12.43 10.71
C LYS A 160 4.44 13.30 9.87
N ARG A 161 3.52 12.68 9.14
CA ARG A 161 2.50 13.38 8.37
C ARG A 161 1.10 12.83 8.67
N PHE A 162 0.08 13.60 8.40
CA PHE A 162 -1.29 13.11 8.43
C PHE A 162 -1.51 11.99 7.42
N LEU A 163 -2.46 11.11 7.74
CA LEU A 163 -2.96 10.12 6.81
C LEU A 163 -3.55 10.83 5.59
N ASN A 164 -3.33 10.24 4.42
CA ASN A 164 -4.01 10.70 3.22
C ASN A 164 -5.33 9.93 3.00
N MET A 165 -6.15 10.45 2.11
CA MET A 165 -7.45 9.88 1.78
C MET A 165 -7.38 8.42 1.32
N SER A 166 -6.39 8.07 0.51
CA SER A 166 -6.22 6.70 0.01
C SER A 166 -5.93 5.71 1.14
N GLU A 167 -5.07 6.10 2.07
CA GLU A 167 -4.73 5.31 3.26
C GLU A 167 -5.96 5.08 4.15
N VAL A 168 -6.70 6.16 4.46
CA VAL A 168 -7.91 6.06 5.28
C VAL A 168 -8.94 5.16 4.61
N LYS A 169 -9.22 5.35 3.33
CA LYS A 169 -10.20 4.53 2.60
C LYS A 169 -9.79 3.07 2.45
N GLN A 170 -8.51 2.80 2.24
CA GLN A 170 -7.99 1.44 2.11
C GLN A 170 -8.10 0.68 3.44
N ILE A 171 -7.74 1.33 4.55
CA ILE A 171 -7.83 0.76 5.90
C ILE A 171 -9.30 0.61 6.31
N ALA A 172 -10.08 1.68 6.25
CA ALA A 172 -11.51 1.68 6.60
C ALA A 172 -12.30 0.70 5.73
N GLY A 173 -11.86 0.51 4.49
CA GLY A 173 -12.41 -0.44 3.54
C GLY A 173 -12.45 -1.89 4.04
N ARG A 174 -11.71 -2.22 5.08
CA ARG A 174 -11.71 -3.57 5.70
C ARG A 174 -12.85 -3.80 6.68
N ALA A 175 -13.54 -2.75 7.13
CA ALA A 175 -14.75 -2.92 7.95
C ALA A 175 -15.95 -3.33 7.10
N GLY A 176 -16.90 -4.05 7.68
CA GLY A 176 -18.17 -4.41 7.04
C GLY A 176 -18.01 -5.44 5.91
N ARG A 177 -17.46 -6.61 6.22
CA ARG A 177 -17.28 -7.66 5.23
C ARG A 177 -18.61 -8.17 4.69
N LYS A 178 -18.72 -8.25 3.35
CA LYS A 178 -19.89 -8.81 2.65
C LYS A 178 -20.25 -10.21 3.17
N GLY A 179 -21.53 -10.43 3.45
CA GLY A 179 -22.06 -11.72 3.93
C GLY A 179 -21.91 -11.96 5.43
N MET A 180 -21.25 -11.04 6.16
CA MET A 180 -21.15 -11.09 7.63
C MET A 180 -21.72 -9.83 8.30
N TYR A 181 -21.53 -8.67 7.67
CA TYR A 181 -22.02 -7.39 8.18
C TYR A 181 -22.61 -6.56 7.04
N ASP A 182 -23.82 -6.04 7.24
CA ASP A 182 -24.46 -5.15 6.27
C ASP A 182 -23.82 -3.76 6.25
N GLN A 183 -23.18 -3.39 7.37
CA GLN A 183 -22.53 -2.11 7.58
C GLN A 183 -21.17 -2.31 8.22
N GLY A 184 -20.20 -1.46 7.84
CA GLY A 184 -18.93 -1.33 8.50
C GLY A 184 -18.85 0.00 9.25
N TYR A 185 -18.21 0.00 10.40
CA TYR A 185 -18.08 1.19 11.23
C TYR A 185 -16.64 1.68 11.26
N VAL A 186 -16.48 2.98 11.40
CA VAL A 186 -15.18 3.64 11.51
C VAL A 186 -15.24 4.62 12.67
N ASN A 187 -14.23 4.60 13.51
CA ASN A 187 -14.03 5.60 14.56
C ASN A 187 -12.53 5.92 14.69
N SER A 188 -12.20 6.91 15.47
CA SER A 188 -10.83 7.31 15.76
C SER A 188 -10.69 7.77 17.20
N ILE A 189 -9.54 7.45 17.83
CA ILE A 189 -9.17 7.99 19.14
C ILE A 189 -8.71 9.45 19.00
N GLU A 190 -8.05 9.75 17.87
CA GLU A 190 -7.56 11.10 17.55
C GLU A 190 -8.24 11.59 16.26
N ASP A 191 -8.61 12.87 16.22
CA ASP A 191 -9.06 13.56 14.99
C ASP A 191 -10.16 12.82 14.19
N ARG A 192 -11.20 12.35 14.86
CA ARG A 192 -12.34 11.61 14.25
C ARG A 192 -12.93 12.34 13.04
N ASP A 193 -13.14 13.65 13.17
CA ASP A 193 -13.76 14.46 12.11
C ASP A 193 -12.88 14.51 10.87
N GLN A 194 -11.56 14.64 11.02
CA GLN A 194 -10.61 14.56 9.92
C GLN A 194 -10.62 13.17 9.23
N ILE A 195 -10.69 12.10 10.01
CA ILE A 195 -10.83 10.74 9.44
C ILE A 195 -12.14 10.61 8.66
N GLY A 196 -13.23 11.19 9.17
CA GLY A 196 -14.52 11.27 8.48
C GLY A 196 -14.47 12.03 7.17
N GLU A 197 -13.85 13.21 7.16
CA GLU A 197 -13.64 14.01 5.95
C GLU A 197 -12.82 13.26 4.90
N LEU A 198 -11.71 12.63 5.29
CA LEU A 198 -10.88 11.82 4.40
C LEU A 198 -11.62 10.59 3.87
N LEU A 199 -12.48 9.96 4.67
CA LEU A 199 -13.26 8.82 4.25
C LEU A 199 -14.30 9.19 3.18
N HIS A 200 -14.96 10.32 3.33
CA HIS A 200 -16.01 10.80 2.42
C HIS A 200 -15.48 11.65 1.26
N GLY A 201 -14.26 12.14 1.33
CA GLY A 201 -13.63 12.97 0.30
C GLY A 201 -13.57 12.28 -1.07
N ARG A 202 -13.38 13.05 -2.13
CA ARG A 202 -13.16 12.53 -3.50
C ARG A 202 -11.67 12.27 -3.72
N TYR A 203 -11.34 11.13 -4.30
CA TYR A 203 -9.97 10.82 -4.67
C TYR A 203 -9.41 11.87 -5.65
N GLU A 204 -8.19 12.31 -5.41
CA GLU A 204 -7.42 13.03 -6.42
C GLU A 204 -7.10 12.09 -7.57
N GLN A 205 -7.23 12.60 -8.80
CA GLN A 205 -6.95 11.82 -9.99
C GLN A 205 -5.44 11.56 -10.11
N ILE A 206 -5.09 10.33 -10.38
CA ILE A 206 -3.71 9.94 -10.67
C ILE A 206 -3.42 10.35 -12.12
N THR A 207 -2.48 11.27 -12.29
CA THR A 207 -2.10 11.84 -13.58
C THR A 207 -0.77 11.35 -14.10
N SER A 208 0.02 10.68 -13.25
CA SER A 208 1.33 10.13 -13.63
C SER A 208 1.56 8.77 -13.00
N CYS A 209 2.37 7.95 -13.65
CA CYS A 209 2.83 6.67 -13.15
C CYS A 209 4.36 6.66 -13.06
N VAL A 210 4.86 5.92 -12.07
CA VAL A 210 6.31 5.81 -11.83
C VAL A 210 6.91 4.75 -12.73
N ILE A 211 8.02 5.07 -13.37
CA ILE A 211 8.81 4.16 -14.19
C ILE A 211 10.26 4.10 -13.70
N GLN A 212 10.94 3.03 -14.07
CA GLN A 212 12.38 2.86 -13.88
C GLN A 212 13.00 2.25 -15.15
N PRO A 213 14.35 2.29 -15.30
CA PRO A 213 15.02 1.65 -16.42
C PRO A 213 14.70 0.15 -16.47
N PRO A 214 14.17 -0.38 -17.58
CA PRO A 214 13.92 -1.81 -17.72
C PRO A 214 15.24 -2.59 -17.76
N ARG A 215 15.21 -3.84 -17.26
CA ARG A 215 16.43 -4.69 -17.21
C ARG A 215 17.12 -4.85 -18.57
N LYS A 216 16.38 -4.81 -19.68
CA LYS A 216 16.93 -4.92 -21.04
C LYS A 216 17.96 -3.83 -21.38
N VAL A 217 17.91 -2.66 -20.72
CA VAL A 217 18.93 -1.62 -20.96
C VAL A 217 20.31 -1.99 -20.41
N LEU A 218 20.41 -3.00 -19.53
CA LEU A 218 21.69 -3.49 -18.99
C LEU A 218 22.55 -4.18 -20.06
N ASP A 219 21.96 -4.61 -21.16
CA ASP A 219 22.68 -5.22 -22.29
C ASP A 219 23.44 -4.18 -23.14
N MET A 220 23.17 -2.89 -22.93
CA MET A 220 23.86 -1.82 -23.64
C MET A 220 25.36 -1.76 -23.25
N PRO A 221 26.26 -1.41 -24.20
CA PRO A 221 27.71 -1.39 -23.99
C PRO A 221 28.20 -0.12 -23.23
N TYR A 222 27.46 0.29 -22.21
CA TYR A 222 27.75 1.45 -21.35
C TYR A 222 27.82 1.03 -19.89
N SER A 223 28.43 1.85 -19.05
CA SER A 223 28.37 1.66 -17.60
C SER A 223 26.95 1.88 -17.09
N LEU A 224 26.63 1.36 -15.90
CA LEU A 224 25.28 1.47 -15.33
C LEU A 224 24.89 2.94 -15.08
N SER A 225 25.82 3.75 -14.60
CA SER A 225 25.60 5.19 -14.39
C SER A 225 25.32 5.94 -15.69
N GLU A 226 26.04 5.59 -16.77
CA GLU A 226 25.81 6.16 -18.11
C GLU A 226 24.46 5.73 -18.68
N ILE A 227 24.09 4.44 -18.55
CA ILE A 227 22.79 3.91 -18.96
C ILE A 227 21.66 4.71 -18.28
N PHE A 228 21.74 4.92 -16.96
CA PHE A 228 20.74 5.70 -16.24
C PHE A 228 20.65 7.15 -16.69
N LYS A 229 21.79 7.79 -16.98
CA LYS A 229 21.84 9.17 -17.49
C LYS A 229 21.24 9.29 -18.88
N ILE A 230 21.56 8.36 -19.79
CA ILE A 230 21.00 8.31 -21.15
C ILE A 230 19.48 8.09 -21.07
N TRP A 231 19.04 7.09 -20.31
CA TRP A 231 17.64 6.75 -20.18
C TRP A 231 16.80 7.92 -19.66
N LEU A 232 17.31 8.68 -18.67
CA LEU A 232 16.62 9.88 -18.17
C LEU A 232 16.38 10.95 -19.24
N LYS A 233 17.24 11.03 -20.26
CA LYS A 233 17.10 12.00 -21.36
C LYS A 233 16.08 11.57 -22.40
N THR A 234 15.78 10.27 -22.49
CA THR A 234 14.89 9.71 -23.52
C THR A 234 13.43 9.68 -23.11
N ILE A 235 13.10 9.97 -21.83
CA ILE A 235 11.74 9.86 -21.33
C ILE A 235 10.92 11.08 -21.72
N GLU A 236 9.82 10.85 -22.43
CA GLU A 236 8.75 11.83 -22.61
C GLU A 236 7.95 11.97 -21.31
N LYS A 237 8.06 13.12 -20.64
CA LYS A 237 7.62 13.35 -19.26
C LYS A 237 6.10 13.56 -19.05
N LYS A 238 5.25 13.49 -20.05
CA LYS A 238 3.84 13.92 -19.92
C LYS A 238 3.01 13.10 -18.92
N CYS A 239 3.30 11.82 -18.76
CA CYS A 239 2.55 10.91 -17.87
C CYS A 239 3.46 10.00 -17.03
N PHE A 240 4.77 10.14 -17.19
CA PHE A 240 5.73 9.35 -16.48
C PHE A 240 6.47 10.21 -15.45
N SER A 241 6.51 9.75 -14.21
CA SER A 241 7.46 10.18 -13.20
C SER A 241 8.53 9.11 -13.06
N VAL A 242 9.74 9.53 -12.79
CA VAL A 242 10.87 8.61 -12.65
C VAL A 242 11.10 8.35 -11.17
N ALA A 243 11.24 7.08 -10.79
CA ALA A 243 11.76 6.72 -9.47
C ALA A 243 13.08 7.47 -9.22
N ASP A 244 13.36 7.85 -7.96
CA ASP A 244 14.56 8.65 -7.65
C ASP A 244 15.85 7.97 -8.12
N LEU A 245 16.27 8.30 -9.35
CA LEU A 245 17.51 7.80 -9.94
C LEU A 245 18.75 8.61 -9.53
N LYS A 246 18.59 9.79 -8.93
CA LYS A 246 19.75 10.62 -8.58
C LYS A 246 20.68 9.92 -7.59
N ASN A 247 20.10 9.32 -6.55
CA ASN A 247 20.87 8.55 -5.58
C ASN A 247 21.41 7.26 -6.18
N ARG A 248 20.64 6.60 -7.03
CA ARG A 248 21.07 5.39 -7.75
C ARG A 248 22.23 5.65 -8.70
N ILE A 249 22.22 6.76 -9.44
CA ILE A 249 23.34 7.18 -10.29
C ILE A 249 24.60 7.42 -9.45
N LYS A 250 24.49 8.17 -8.35
CA LYS A 250 25.65 8.40 -7.46
C LYS A 250 26.22 7.12 -6.89
N LEU A 251 25.35 6.17 -6.52
CA LEU A 251 25.78 4.87 -6.01
C LEU A 251 26.46 4.03 -7.10
N ALA A 252 25.91 4.02 -8.33
CA ALA A 252 26.54 3.38 -9.47
C ALA A 252 27.93 3.98 -9.75
N GLU A 253 28.05 5.30 -9.83
CA GLU A 253 29.34 5.98 -10.01
C GLU A 253 30.36 5.63 -8.91
N TYR A 254 29.90 5.52 -7.67
CA TYR A 254 30.77 5.12 -6.56
C TYR A 254 31.25 3.68 -6.70
N ILE A 255 30.36 2.75 -7.04
CA ILE A 255 30.68 1.33 -7.24
C ILE A 255 31.63 1.16 -8.43
N GLU A 256 31.33 1.79 -9.56
CA GLU A 256 32.17 1.80 -10.77
C GLU A 256 33.56 2.31 -10.47
N LYS A 257 33.68 3.43 -9.75
CA LYS A 257 34.97 3.99 -9.35
C LYS A 257 35.80 3.07 -8.45
N LYS A 258 35.11 2.35 -7.53
CA LYS A 258 35.76 1.49 -6.53
C LYS A 258 36.15 0.12 -7.08
N HIS A 259 35.36 -0.45 -7.95
CA HIS A 259 35.49 -1.84 -8.40
C HIS A 259 35.85 -1.98 -9.89
N GLY A 260 35.62 -0.93 -10.69
CA GLY A 260 35.86 -0.95 -12.13
C GLY A 260 35.08 -2.05 -12.85
N GLU A 261 35.68 -2.66 -13.86
CA GLU A 261 35.05 -3.75 -14.64
C GLU A 261 34.90 -5.08 -13.87
N LYS A 262 35.33 -5.15 -12.62
CA LYS A 262 35.24 -6.38 -11.81
C LYS A 262 33.84 -6.70 -11.33
N ILE A 263 32.91 -5.76 -11.37
CA ILE A 263 31.51 -5.99 -11.01
C ILE A 263 30.67 -6.17 -12.28
N ASN A 264 29.87 -7.26 -12.29
CA ASN A 264 28.86 -7.47 -13.32
C ASN A 264 27.75 -6.45 -13.18
N LYS A 265 27.36 -5.77 -14.26
CA LYS A 265 26.26 -4.76 -14.28
C LYS A 265 24.94 -5.26 -13.69
N TYR A 266 24.61 -6.52 -13.89
CA TYR A 266 23.38 -7.11 -13.32
C TYR A 266 23.44 -7.22 -11.80
N LEU A 267 24.61 -7.57 -11.25
CA LEU A 267 24.83 -7.59 -9.80
C LEU A 267 24.80 -6.18 -9.23
N GLU A 268 25.44 -5.24 -9.88
CA GLU A 268 25.43 -3.82 -9.52
C GLU A 268 24.02 -3.26 -9.52
N TYR A 269 23.23 -3.50 -10.57
CA TYR A 269 21.83 -3.10 -10.67
C TYR A 269 21.01 -3.69 -9.52
N SER A 270 21.24 -4.96 -9.17
CA SER A 270 20.55 -5.61 -8.06
C SER A 270 20.89 -4.99 -6.72
N LEU A 271 22.16 -4.67 -6.47
CA LEU A 271 22.63 -4.01 -5.23
C LEU A 271 22.05 -2.60 -5.05
N ILE A 272 21.88 -1.86 -6.15
CA ILE A 272 21.33 -0.49 -6.13
C ILE A 272 19.81 -0.47 -5.90
N ASN A 273 19.13 -1.59 -6.16
CA ASN A 273 17.67 -1.70 -6.04
C ASN A 273 17.20 -2.45 -4.77
N ILE A 274 18.12 -2.77 -3.86
CA ILE A 274 17.82 -3.25 -2.50
C ILE A 274 17.51 -2.06 -1.59
#